data_7238c3aa1468a89e888dc0ccd0b3ce18
#
_entry.id   7238c3aa1468a89e888dc0ccd0b3ce18
#
_cell.length_a   1.000
_cell.length_b   1.000
_cell.length_c   1.000
_cell.angle_alpha   90.00
_cell.angle_beta   90.00
_cell.angle_gamma   90.00
#
_symmetry.space_group_name_H-M   'P 1'
#
loop_
_entity.id
_entity.type
_entity.pdbx_description
1 polymer ?
#
loop_
_entity_poly.entity_id
_entity_poly.type
_entity_poly.pdbx_seq_one_letter_code
_entity_poly.pdbx_strand_id
1 'polypeptide(L)'
;MSIFAIGDLHLSFDERISKPMDIFGSRWENHAERLKQNWEENIGEDDTVLVCGDISWGLRLEEAMADFKWIESLPGRKIITKGNHDLWWGSVKKLNSISENIRFLQNDATLVFDGDRRICICGTRGWICPGTEGFDEHDEKIFKRELIRLEMSLKEAKKQEPDLIIAMLHYPPCNDKFQPSEFTNMLSRYGVKTCIYGHLHGKDAFKNGFQGILNGV
;
A
#
# COMPACT_ATOMS: atom_id res chain seq x y z
N MET A 1 4.45 -9.38 18.21
CA MET A 1 3.90 -9.07 16.87
C MET A 1 4.92 -8.24 16.12
N SER A 2 5.22 -8.59 14.88
CA SER A 2 6.04 -7.76 13.98
C SER A 2 5.15 -7.14 12.90
N ILE A 3 5.58 -5.99 12.33
CA ILE A 3 4.92 -5.37 11.20
C ILE A 3 5.87 -5.45 10.00
N PHE A 4 5.44 -6.11 8.96
CA PHE A 4 6.13 -6.22 7.67
C PHE A 4 5.46 -5.31 6.65
N ALA A 5 6.19 -4.95 5.59
CA ALA A 5 5.65 -4.15 4.49
C ALA A 5 6.09 -4.70 3.13
N ILE A 6 5.18 -4.68 2.19
CA ILE A 6 5.42 -5.04 0.79
C ILE A 6 4.47 -4.24 -0.10
N GLY A 7 4.76 -4.13 -1.38
CA GLY A 7 3.85 -3.61 -2.41
C GLY A 7 4.02 -4.36 -3.72
N ASP A 8 3.19 -4.01 -4.69
CA ASP A 8 3.38 -4.41 -6.09
C ASP A 8 3.42 -5.94 -6.27
N LEU A 9 2.43 -6.65 -5.70
CA LEU A 9 2.33 -8.11 -5.79
C LEU A 9 2.03 -8.57 -7.22
N HIS A 10 1.26 -7.79 -7.97
CA HIS A 10 0.92 -8.02 -9.37
C HIS A 10 0.50 -9.46 -9.67
N LEU A 11 -0.39 -10.00 -8.84
CA LEU A 11 -0.92 -11.36 -8.98
C LEU A 11 -1.89 -11.47 -10.16
N SER A 12 -2.01 -12.67 -10.71
CA SER A 12 -2.89 -12.98 -11.84
C SER A 12 -3.27 -14.45 -11.89
N PHE A 13 -3.81 -14.98 -10.78
CA PHE A 13 -4.17 -16.40 -10.67
C PHE A 13 -5.48 -16.77 -11.37
N ASP A 14 -6.31 -15.79 -11.75
CA ASP A 14 -7.52 -16.06 -12.51
C ASP A 14 -7.14 -16.41 -13.97
N GLU A 15 -7.63 -17.53 -14.47
CA GLU A 15 -7.33 -18.04 -15.83
C GLU A 15 -7.75 -17.07 -16.95
N ARG A 16 -8.66 -16.15 -16.67
CA ARG A 16 -9.10 -15.11 -17.62
C ARG A 16 -8.09 -13.98 -17.78
N ILE A 17 -7.10 -13.87 -16.88
CA ILE A 17 -6.11 -12.82 -16.88
C ILE A 17 -4.82 -13.33 -17.55
N SER A 18 -4.51 -12.79 -18.73
CA SER A 18 -3.24 -13.04 -19.41
C SER A 18 -2.27 -11.89 -19.16
N LYS A 19 -1.62 -11.90 -18.01
CA LYS A 19 -0.63 -10.88 -17.57
C LYS A 19 0.58 -11.57 -16.93
N PRO A 20 1.38 -12.32 -17.71
CA PRO A 20 2.56 -12.97 -17.17
C PRO A 20 3.59 -11.89 -16.78
N MET A 21 4.01 -11.91 -15.52
CA MET A 21 4.98 -10.93 -15.00
C MET A 21 6.41 -11.21 -15.47
N ASP A 22 6.71 -12.42 -15.86
CA ASP A 22 8.02 -12.86 -16.39
C ASP A 22 8.47 -12.10 -17.64
N ILE A 23 7.53 -11.56 -18.44
CA ILE A 23 7.85 -10.69 -19.58
C ILE A 23 8.62 -9.39 -19.17
N PHE A 24 8.53 -9.02 -17.91
CA PHE A 24 9.27 -7.86 -17.36
C PHE A 24 10.67 -8.21 -16.84
N GLY A 25 11.13 -9.44 -17.12
CA GLY A 25 12.48 -9.91 -16.85
C GLY A 25 12.56 -10.96 -15.76
N SER A 26 13.74 -11.60 -15.66
CA SER A 26 13.98 -12.76 -14.80
C SER A 26 13.69 -12.54 -13.29
N ARG A 27 13.63 -11.31 -12.85
CA ARG A 27 13.24 -10.98 -11.47
C ARG A 27 11.79 -11.33 -11.15
N TRP A 28 10.94 -11.39 -12.16
CA TRP A 28 9.53 -11.71 -12.04
C TRP A 28 9.23 -13.20 -12.28
N GLU A 29 10.21 -13.98 -12.74
CA GLU A 29 10.04 -15.42 -12.89
C GLU A 29 9.65 -16.07 -11.56
N ASN A 30 8.52 -16.80 -11.58
CA ASN A 30 7.97 -17.47 -10.41
C ASN A 30 7.83 -16.55 -9.19
N HIS A 31 7.53 -15.25 -9.40
CA HIS A 31 7.53 -14.25 -8.34
C HIS A 31 6.54 -14.61 -7.21
N ALA A 32 5.36 -15.13 -7.54
CA ALA A 32 4.35 -15.50 -6.56
C ALA A 32 4.83 -16.65 -5.66
N GLU A 33 5.46 -17.68 -6.21
CA GLU A 33 6.00 -18.80 -5.43
C GLU A 33 7.15 -18.37 -4.53
N ARG A 34 8.06 -17.53 -5.04
CA ARG A 34 9.18 -16.98 -4.24
C ARG A 34 8.67 -16.05 -3.14
N LEU A 35 7.63 -15.28 -3.43
CA LEU A 35 6.97 -14.43 -2.45
C LEU A 35 6.34 -15.28 -1.34
N LYS A 36 5.60 -16.33 -1.72
CA LYS A 36 4.98 -17.27 -0.78
C LYS A 36 6.02 -17.90 0.13
N GLN A 37 7.07 -18.48 -0.44
CA GLN A 37 8.14 -19.10 0.33
C GLN A 37 8.75 -18.11 1.35
N ASN A 38 9.13 -16.92 0.88
CA ASN A 38 9.72 -15.90 1.75
C ASN A 38 8.73 -15.41 2.83
N TRP A 39 7.46 -15.33 2.49
CA TRP A 39 6.40 -14.95 3.42
C TRP A 39 6.25 -15.98 4.55
N GLU A 40 6.11 -17.27 4.18
CA GLU A 40 5.96 -18.38 5.13
C GLU A 40 7.21 -18.61 6.01
N GLU A 41 8.41 -18.28 5.51
CA GLU A 41 9.66 -18.37 6.27
C GLU A 41 9.80 -17.24 7.32
N ASN A 42 9.19 -16.08 7.11
CA ASN A 42 9.46 -14.87 7.92
C ASN A 42 8.26 -14.35 8.73
N ILE A 43 7.04 -14.70 8.36
CA ILE A 43 5.81 -14.13 8.93
C ILE A 43 5.01 -15.20 9.65
N GLY A 44 4.69 -14.94 10.91
CA GLY A 44 3.83 -15.79 11.73
C GLY A 44 2.37 -15.31 11.75
N GLU A 45 1.49 -16.14 12.34
CA GLU A 45 0.04 -15.87 12.39
C GLU A 45 -0.30 -14.57 13.15
N ASP A 46 0.49 -14.21 14.17
CA ASP A 46 0.27 -13.01 14.98
C ASP A 46 0.86 -11.72 14.36
N ASP A 47 1.54 -11.83 13.22
CA ASP A 47 2.16 -10.68 12.56
C ASP A 47 1.18 -9.92 11.66
N THR A 48 1.56 -8.69 11.31
CA THR A 48 0.79 -7.84 10.41
C THR A 48 1.61 -7.48 9.18
N VAL A 49 1.02 -7.63 7.99
CA VAL A 49 1.64 -7.25 6.72
C VAL A 49 0.89 -6.10 6.09
N LEU A 50 1.61 -5.02 5.85
CA LEU A 50 1.12 -3.81 5.19
C LEU A 50 1.40 -3.93 3.69
N VAL A 51 0.35 -3.97 2.87
CA VAL A 51 0.48 -4.15 1.42
C VAL A 51 0.13 -2.84 0.71
N CYS A 52 1.15 -2.21 0.12
CA CYS A 52 1.08 -0.85 -0.42
C CYS A 52 0.58 -0.78 -1.87
N GLY A 53 -0.51 -1.51 -2.19
CA GLY A 53 -1.18 -1.45 -3.49
C GLY A 53 -0.58 -2.33 -4.58
N ASP A 54 -1.22 -2.29 -5.74
CA ASP A 54 -0.93 -3.09 -6.92
C ASP A 54 -0.91 -4.61 -6.63
N ILE A 55 -2.07 -5.07 -6.17
CA ILE A 55 -2.27 -6.44 -5.67
C ILE A 55 -2.52 -7.41 -6.82
N SER A 56 -3.46 -7.07 -7.70
CA SER A 56 -4.00 -7.96 -8.73
C SER A 56 -4.15 -7.26 -10.06
N TRP A 57 -3.87 -7.97 -11.15
CA TRP A 57 -4.14 -7.55 -12.51
C TRP A 57 -5.62 -7.71 -12.91
N GLY A 58 -6.49 -8.18 -12.04
CA GLY A 58 -7.92 -8.23 -12.28
C GLY A 58 -8.48 -6.84 -12.64
N LEU A 59 -9.36 -6.77 -13.62
CA LEU A 59 -10.08 -5.54 -13.96
C LEU A 59 -11.37 -5.42 -13.14
N ARG A 60 -11.91 -6.55 -12.70
CA ARG A 60 -13.12 -6.67 -11.90
C ARG A 60 -12.85 -7.46 -10.63
N LEU A 61 -13.68 -7.24 -9.61
CA LEU A 61 -13.53 -7.92 -8.32
C LEU A 61 -13.56 -9.44 -8.44
N GLU A 62 -14.40 -9.98 -9.32
CA GLU A 62 -14.53 -11.42 -9.55
C GLU A 62 -13.24 -12.05 -10.10
N GLU A 63 -12.45 -11.26 -10.83
CA GLU A 63 -11.15 -11.69 -11.38
C GLU A 63 -10.05 -11.63 -10.31
N ALA A 64 -10.11 -10.69 -9.39
CA ALA A 64 -9.16 -10.57 -8.28
C ALA A 64 -9.39 -11.59 -7.15
N MET A 65 -10.52 -12.31 -7.15
CA MET A 65 -10.86 -13.22 -6.04
C MET A 65 -9.91 -14.41 -5.91
N ALA A 66 -9.30 -14.89 -7.00
CA ALA A 66 -8.30 -15.96 -6.95
C ALA A 66 -7.04 -15.47 -6.21
N ASP A 67 -6.62 -14.23 -6.50
CA ASP A 67 -5.47 -13.59 -5.87
C ASP A 67 -5.73 -13.34 -4.37
N PHE A 68 -6.95 -12.91 -4.00
CA PHE A 68 -7.30 -12.74 -2.58
C PHE A 68 -7.32 -14.04 -1.79
N LYS A 69 -7.82 -15.13 -2.36
CA LYS A 69 -7.77 -16.44 -1.73
C LYS A 69 -6.33 -16.89 -1.48
N TRP A 70 -5.45 -16.61 -2.43
CA TRP A 70 -4.04 -16.90 -2.27
C TRP A 70 -3.42 -16.06 -1.15
N ILE A 71 -3.65 -14.74 -1.11
CA ILE A 71 -3.17 -13.85 -0.04
C ILE A 71 -3.75 -14.27 1.32
N GLU A 72 -5.02 -14.63 1.37
CA GLU A 72 -5.68 -15.09 2.59
C GLU A 72 -5.04 -16.36 3.16
N SER A 73 -4.57 -17.26 2.30
CA SER A 73 -3.89 -18.49 2.72
C SER A 73 -2.50 -18.28 3.35
N LEU A 74 -1.91 -17.11 3.19
CA LEU A 74 -0.63 -16.78 3.81
C LEU A 74 -0.81 -16.39 5.28
N PRO A 75 0.19 -16.64 6.17
CA PRO A 75 0.09 -16.30 7.59
C PRO A 75 0.03 -14.79 7.83
N GLY A 76 -0.44 -14.41 9.01
CA GLY A 76 -0.53 -13.04 9.48
C GLY A 76 -1.73 -12.24 8.93
N ARG A 77 -2.04 -11.13 9.59
CA ARG A 77 -3.08 -10.17 9.17
C ARG A 77 -2.58 -9.27 8.06
N LYS A 78 -3.36 -9.06 7.01
CA LYS A 78 -3.03 -8.17 5.90
C LYS A 78 -3.82 -6.87 5.98
N ILE A 79 -3.13 -5.74 5.81
CA ILE A 79 -3.76 -4.42 5.69
C ILE A 79 -3.34 -3.86 4.34
N ILE A 80 -4.31 -3.56 3.48
CA ILE A 80 -4.09 -3.28 2.06
C ILE A 80 -4.59 -1.88 1.71
N THR A 81 -3.75 -1.08 1.05
CA THR A 81 -4.16 0.15 0.36
C THR A 81 -4.27 -0.09 -1.14
N LYS A 82 -5.03 0.77 -1.83
CA LYS A 82 -5.19 0.69 -3.29
C LYS A 82 -3.94 1.15 -4.02
N GLY A 83 -3.53 0.42 -5.07
CA GLY A 83 -2.56 0.88 -6.07
C GLY A 83 -3.22 1.45 -7.33
N ASN A 84 -2.42 1.77 -8.34
CA ASN A 84 -2.95 2.32 -9.61
C ASN A 84 -3.47 1.22 -10.55
N HIS A 85 -2.94 0.02 -10.45
CA HIS A 85 -3.41 -1.12 -11.24
C HIS A 85 -4.59 -1.88 -10.59
N ASP A 86 -4.96 -1.57 -9.36
CA ASP A 86 -6.11 -2.19 -8.68
C ASP A 86 -7.45 -1.65 -9.22
N LEU A 87 -7.75 -1.93 -10.50
CA LEU A 87 -8.97 -1.46 -11.18
C LEU A 87 -10.24 -2.14 -10.64
N TRP A 88 -10.11 -3.33 -10.08
CA TRP A 88 -11.16 -4.09 -9.39
C TRP A 88 -11.66 -3.43 -8.10
N TRP A 89 -10.95 -2.42 -7.58
CA TRP A 89 -11.24 -1.78 -6.31
C TRP A 89 -12.58 -1.02 -6.35
N GLY A 90 -13.54 -1.53 -5.61
CA GLY A 90 -14.87 -0.97 -5.49
C GLY A 90 -15.19 -0.44 -4.10
N SER A 91 -16.38 -0.78 -3.60
CA SER A 91 -16.80 -0.41 -2.24
C SER A 91 -15.96 -1.14 -1.18
N VAL A 92 -15.29 -0.37 -0.31
CA VAL A 92 -14.50 -0.92 0.80
C VAL A 92 -15.34 -1.76 1.75
N LYS A 93 -16.62 -1.42 1.95
CA LYS A 93 -17.53 -2.25 2.74
C LYS A 93 -17.65 -3.66 2.14
N LYS A 94 -17.77 -3.77 0.81
CA LYS A 94 -17.82 -5.07 0.12
C LYS A 94 -16.47 -5.77 0.19
N LEU A 95 -15.37 -5.05 0.01
CA LEU A 95 -14.01 -5.62 0.09
C LEU A 95 -13.73 -6.20 1.49
N ASN A 96 -14.07 -5.47 2.54
CA ASN A 96 -13.88 -5.91 3.93
C ASN A 96 -14.85 -7.03 4.37
N SER A 97 -15.77 -7.45 3.51
CA SER A 97 -16.59 -8.66 3.74
C SER A 97 -16.03 -9.92 3.07
N ILE A 98 -14.91 -9.81 2.37
CA ILE A 98 -14.30 -10.96 1.66
C ILE A 98 -13.58 -11.89 2.63
N SER A 99 -12.86 -11.32 3.60
CA SER A 99 -12.03 -12.07 4.54
C SER A 99 -11.89 -11.30 5.87
N GLU A 100 -11.82 -12.01 6.97
CA GLU A 100 -11.53 -11.43 8.29
C GLU A 100 -10.03 -11.10 8.46
N ASN A 101 -9.16 -11.80 7.73
CA ASN A 101 -7.71 -11.63 7.77
C ASN A 101 -7.18 -10.54 6.84
N ILE A 102 -8.03 -9.97 5.96
CA ILE A 102 -7.66 -8.92 5.03
C ILE A 102 -8.47 -7.66 5.32
N ARG A 103 -7.80 -6.58 5.67
CA ARG A 103 -8.38 -5.26 5.87
C ARG A 103 -8.00 -4.33 4.72
N PHE A 104 -8.98 -3.87 3.97
CA PHE A 104 -8.81 -2.84 2.93
C PHE A 104 -9.04 -1.46 3.53
N LEU A 105 -8.08 -0.54 3.34
CA LEU A 105 -8.15 0.84 3.82
C LEU A 105 -8.52 1.82 2.71
N GLN A 106 -9.51 2.67 2.98
CA GLN A 106 -9.84 3.82 2.15
C GLN A 106 -10.56 4.90 2.97
N ASN A 107 -9.93 6.04 3.17
CA ASN A 107 -10.44 7.17 3.94
C ASN A 107 -10.70 6.84 5.42
N ASP A 108 -10.18 5.75 5.92
CA ASP A 108 -10.29 5.25 7.28
C ASP A 108 -8.94 4.82 7.84
N ALA A 109 -8.92 4.31 9.04
CA ALA A 109 -7.73 3.80 9.71
C ALA A 109 -8.07 2.57 10.54
N THR A 110 -7.07 1.77 10.89
CA THR A 110 -7.24 0.59 11.72
C THR A 110 -6.14 0.46 12.76
N LEU A 111 -6.48 -0.02 13.95
CA LEU A 111 -5.53 -0.33 15.00
C LEU A 111 -4.95 -1.74 14.86
N VAL A 112 -3.68 -1.85 15.17
CA VAL A 112 -2.98 -3.08 15.51
C VAL A 112 -2.31 -2.88 16.87
N PHE A 113 -2.11 -3.98 17.62
CA PHE A 113 -1.61 -3.93 18.98
C PHE A 113 -0.32 -4.71 19.09
N ASP A 114 0.72 -4.09 19.64
CA ASP A 114 1.96 -4.74 20.01
C ASP A 114 2.11 -4.65 21.54
N GLY A 115 1.66 -5.70 22.24
CA GLY A 115 1.38 -5.62 23.66
C GLY A 115 0.33 -4.57 23.93
N ASP A 116 0.62 -3.64 24.84
CA ASP A 116 -0.27 -2.51 25.17
C ASP A 116 -0.16 -1.34 24.18
N ARG A 117 0.80 -1.37 23.27
CA ARG A 117 1.06 -0.28 22.32
C ARG A 117 0.01 -0.26 21.21
N ARG A 118 -0.62 0.86 21.03
CA ARG A 118 -1.65 1.11 20.00
C ARG A 118 -1.01 1.70 18.77
N ILE A 119 -0.89 0.92 17.71
CA ILE A 119 -0.32 1.36 16.43
C ILE A 119 -1.47 1.54 15.45
N CYS A 120 -1.67 2.75 14.95
CA CYS A 120 -2.70 3.01 13.95
C CYS A 120 -2.13 3.03 12.54
N ILE A 121 -2.71 2.22 11.67
CA ILE A 121 -2.37 2.16 10.26
C ILE A 121 -3.40 2.98 9.48
N CYS A 122 -2.93 3.92 8.68
CA CYS A 122 -3.74 4.81 7.85
C CYS A 122 -3.10 5.01 6.48
N GLY A 123 -3.79 5.62 5.55
CA GLY A 123 -3.18 5.89 4.25
C GLY A 123 -4.17 6.14 3.11
N THR A 124 -3.59 6.30 1.94
CA THR A 124 -4.29 6.45 0.67
C THR A 124 -3.42 5.94 -0.47
N ARG A 125 -3.97 5.87 -1.69
CA ARG A 125 -3.16 5.54 -2.86
C ARG A 125 -2.00 6.53 -3.06
N GLY A 126 -2.21 7.80 -2.76
CA GLY A 126 -1.30 8.87 -3.16
C GLY A 126 -1.37 9.15 -4.67
N TRP A 127 -0.47 9.96 -5.15
CA TRP A 127 -0.28 10.26 -6.56
C TRP A 127 1.11 10.88 -6.78
N ILE A 128 1.55 10.96 -8.04
CA ILE A 128 2.77 11.69 -8.39
C ILE A 128 2.71 13.11 -7.85
N CYS A 129 3.84 13.60 -7.33
CA CYS A 129 3.91 14.90 -6.66
C CYS A 129 4.25 16.03 -7.62
N PRO A 130 3.82 17.26 -7.36
CA PRO A 130 4.22 18.44 -8.11
C PRO A 130 5.76 18.55 -8.23
N GLY A 131 6.24 18.92 -9.41
CA GLY A 131 7.67 19.00 -9.72
C GLY A 131 8.27 17.71 -10.26
N THR A 132 7.54 16.59 -10.28
CA THR A 132 7.89 15.40 -11.05
C THR A 132 7.83 15.71 -12.55
N GLU A 133 8.74 15.14 -13.32
CA GLU A 133 8.74 15.30 -14.78
C GLU A 133 7.42 14.84 -15.39
N GLY A 134 6.84 15.66 -16.26
CA GLY A 134 5.55 15.36 -16.91
C GLY A 134 4.31 15.62 -16.07
N PHE A 135 4.43 16.13 -14.82
CA PHE A 135 3.28 16.48 -13.99
C PHE A 135 2.43 17.57 -14.65
N ASP A 136 1.12 17.31 -14.82
CA ASP A 136 0.19 18.18 -15.52
C ASP A 136 -1.06 18.57 -14.69
N GLU A 137 -2.02 19.29 -15.32
CA GLU A 137 -3.26 19.70 -14.66
C GLU A 137 -4.18 18.51 -14.28
N HIS A 138 -4.11 17.41 -14.99
CA HIS A 138 -4.86 16.20 -14.65
C HIS A 138 -4.28 15.58 -13.38
N ASP A 139 -2.97 15.49 -13.30
CA ASP A 139 -2.27 14.99 -12.12
C ASP A 139 -2.54 15.86 -10.90
N GLU A 140 -2.56 17.18 -11.07
CA GLU A 140 -2.88 18.11 -9.98
C GLU A 140 -4.27 17.85 -9.38
N LYS A 141 -5.27 17.58 -10.21
CA LYS A 141 -6.63 17.25 -9.75
C LYS A 141 -6.65 15.96 -8.93
N ILE A 142 -5.90 14.93 -9.39
CA ILE A 142 -5.82 13.65 -8.69
C ILE A 142 -5.02 13.84 -7.39
N PHE A 143 -3.89 14.52 -7.43
CA PHE A 143 -3.05 14.82 -6.27
C PHE A 143 -3.86 15.51 -5.15
N LYS A 144 -4.61 16.56 -5.48
CA LYS A 144 -5.49 17.26 -4.52
C LYS A 144 -6.55 16.34 -3.92
N ARG A 145 -7.14 15.46 -4.73
CA ARG A 145 -8.12 14.48 -4.25
C ARG A 145 -7.49 13.47 -3.29
N GLU A 146 -6.29 12.98 -3.59
CA GLU A 146 -5.58 12.04 -2.72
C GLU A 146 -5.11 12.71 -1.41
N LEU A 147 -4.78 14.01 -1.41
CA LEU A 147 -4.53 14.77 -0.18
C LEU A 147 -5.77 14.81 0.73
N ILE A 148 -6.96 15.07 0.18
CA ILE A 148 -8.22 15.05 0.95
C ILE A 148 -8.45 13.65 1.55
N ARG A 149 -8.21 12.59 0.79
CA ARG A 149 -8.34 11.20 1.25
C ARG A 149 -7.35 10.86 2.36
N LEU A 150 -6.09 11.29 2.21
CA LEU A 150 -5.09 11.12 3.25
C LEU A 150 -5.52 11.83 4.54
N GLU A 151 -6.01 13.06 4.42
CA GLU A 151 -6.46 13.82 5.61
C GLU A 151 -7.64 13.15 6.31
N MET A 152 -8.60 12.59 5.55
CA MET A 152 -9.69 11.80 6.13
C MET A 152 -9.16 10.61 6.92
N SER A 153 -8.25 9.85 6.34
CA SER A 153 -7.63 8.68 6.96
C SER A 153 -6.84 9.05 8.23
N LEU A 154 -6.07 10.15 8.18
CA LEU A 154 -5.32 10.66 9.34
C LEU A 154 -6.22 11.16 10.47
N LYS A 155 -7.33 11.80 10.13
CA LYS A 155 -8.35 12.22 11.13
C LYS A 155 -8.95 11.01 11.84
N GLU A 156 -9.27 9.95 11.11
CA GLU A 156 -9.76 8.69 11.70
C GLU A 156 -8.69 8.02 12.58
N ALA A 157 -7.42 8.06 12.15
CA ALA A 157 -6.32 7.57 12.97
C ALA A 157 -6.20 8.33 14.30
N LYS A 158 -6.28 9.65 14.28
CA LYS A 158 -6.18 10.49 15.50
C LYS A 158 -7.31 10.25 16.49
N LYS A 159 -8.53 9.97 16.02
CA LYS A 159 -9.67 9.65 16.90
C LYS A 159 -9.44 8.38 17.72
N GLN A 160 -8.57 7.51 17.26
CA GLN A 160 -8.25 6.25 17.94
C GLN A 160 -7.17 6.41 19.02
N GLU A 161 -6.66 7.63 19.25
CA GLU A 161 -5.64 7.97 20.25
C GLU A 161 -4.44 6.99 20.24
N PRO A 162 -3.76 6.81 19.10
CA PRO A 162 -2.67 5.85 18.98
C PRO A 162 -1.37 6.38 19.58
N ASP A 163 -0.51 5.46 20.03
CA ASP A 163 0.87 5.74 20.44
C ASP A 163 1.78 5.98 19.23
N LEU A 164 1.44 5.35 18.09
CA LEU A 164 2.17 5.47 16.84
C LEU A 164 1.21 5.44 15.65
N ILE A 165 1.48 6.28 14.65
CA ILE A 165 0.79 6.24 13.36
C ILE A 165 1.81 5.83 12.29
N ILE A 166 1.47 4.80 11.51
CA ILE A 166 2.17 4.40 10.30
C ILE A 166 1.28 4.75 9.11
N ALA A 167 1.79 5.53 8.18
CA ALA A 167 1.09 5.86 6.95
C ALA A 167 1.51 4.91 5.81
N MET A 168 0.53 4.46 5.03
CA MET A 168 0.72 3.67 3.82
C MET A 168 0.32 4.49 2.61
N LEU A 169 1.21 4.62 1.65
CA LEU A 169 0.91 5.16 0.33
C LEU A 169 1.25 4.11 -0.73
N HIS A 170 0.65 4.23 -1.91
CA HIS A 170 1.16 3.46 -3.06
C HIS A 170 2.22 4.28 -3.81
N TYR A 171 1.91 5.53 -4.15
CA TYR A 171 2.90 6.43 -4.75
C TYR A 171 3.87 7.01 -3.71
N PRO A 172 5.14 7.28 -4.10
CA PRO A 172 6.07 7.99 -3.23
C PRO A 172 5.49 9.32 -2.72
N PRO A 173 5.74 9.70 -1.46
CA PRO A 173 5.24 10.96 -0.90
C PRO A 173 6.04 12.20 -1.33
N CYS A 174 7.00 12.06 -2.22
CA CYS A 174 7.85 13.13 -2.76
C CYS A 174 8.01 12.99 -4.27
N ASN A 175 8.52 14.04 -4.93
CA ASN A 175 8.83 14.01 -6.34
C ASN A 175 10.18 13.31 -6.64
N ASP A 176 10.53 13.18 -7.91
CA ASP A 176 11.78 12.58 -8.40
C ASP A 176 13.06 13.31 -7.95
N LYS A 177 12.94 14.53 -7.41
CA LYS A 177 14.03 15.33 -6.82
C LYS A 177 14.07 15.22 -5.30
N PHE A 178 13.27 14.34 -4.71
CA PHE A 178 13.16 14.12 -3.26
C PHE A 178 12.79 15.36 -2.47
N GLN A 179 12.04 16.29 -3.09
CA GLN A 179 11.56 17.48 -2.42
C GLN A 179 10.33 17.17 -1.58
N PRO A 180 10.18 17.81 -0.40
CA PRO A 180 8.96 17.71 0.37
C PRO A 180 7.72 18.07 -0.45
N SER A 181 6.62 17.37 -0.19
CA SER A 181 5.32 17.60 -0.82
C SER A 181 4.26 17.94 0.23
N GLU A 182 3.05 18.28 -0.24
CA GLU A 182 1.91 18.41 0.67
C GLU A 182 1.55 17.09 1.36
N PHE A 183 1.89 15.90 0.81
CA PHE A 183 1.78 14.64 1.53
C PHE A 183 2.71 14.62 2.74
N THR A 184 4.00 14.90 2.57
CA THR A 184 4.96 14.92 3.69
C THR A 184 4.64 16.00 4.71
N ASN A 185 4.17 17.18 4.27
CA ASN A 185 3.73 18.26 5.14
C ASN A 185 2.53 17.82 6.00
N MET A 186 1.56 17.15 5.39
CA MET A 186 0.39 16.64 6.08
C MET A 186 0.74 15.56 7.09
N LEU A 187 1.54 14.56 6.67
CA LEU A 187 2.02 13.49 7.55
C LEU A 187 2.73 14.06 8.77
N SER A 188 3.65 15.03 8.57
CA SER A 188 4.36 15.71 9.66
C SER A 188 3.42 16.44 10.63
N ARG A 189 2.42 17.20 10.11
CA ARG A 189 1.41 17.90 10.93
C ARG A 189 0.62 16.94 11.82
N TYR A 190 0.32 15.75 11.34
CA TYR A 190 -0.40 14.73 12.11
C TYR A 190 0.50 13.91 13.04
N GLY A 191 1.81 14.19 13.06
CA GLY A 191 2.78 13.52 13.93
C GLY A 191 3.17 12.12 13.47
N VAL A 192 2.93 11.80 12.18
CA VAL A 192 3.39 10.55 11.58
C VAL A 192 4.91 10.54 11.52
N LYS A 193 5.54 9.43 11.89
CA LYS A 193 6.99 9.25 11.88
C LYS A 193 7.47 8.21 10.88
N THR A 194 6.53 7.42 10.36
CA THR A 194 6.82 6.36 9.40
C THR A 194 5.79 6.39 8.29
N CYS A 195 6.27 6.57 7.07
CA CYS A 195 5.50 6.42 5.85
C CYS A 195 6.14 5.35 4.98
N ILE A 196 5.37 4.34 4.60
CA ILE A 196 5.79 3.29 3.67
C ILE A 196 5.08 3.47 2.34
N TYR A 197 5.74 3.10 1.26
CA TYR A 197 5.14 3.20 -0.07
C TYR A 197 5.67 2.11 -1.02
N GLY A 198 4.92 1.85 -2.10
CA GLY A 198 5.22 0.93 -3.19
C GLY A 198 5.51 1.63 -4.52
N HIS A 199 4.93 1.11 -5.61
CA HIS A 199 4.97 1.65 -6.96
C HIS A 199 6.32 1.56 -7.69
N LEU A 200 7.43 1.63 -7.00
CA LEU A 200 8.78 1.66 -7.56
C LEU A 200 9.33 0.23 -7.78
N HIS A 201 8.69 -0.51 -8.68
CA HIS A 201 9.14 -1.84 -9.06
C HIS A 201 10.04 -1.81 -10.30
N GLY A 202 11.19 -2.38 -10.19
CA GLY A 202 12.24 -2.34 -11.20
C GLY A 202 13.56 -1.92 -10.55
N LYS A 203 14.65 -2.42 -11.12
CA LYS A 203 15.98 -2.31 -10.48
C LYS A 203 16.39 -0.87 -10.20
N ASP A 204 16.20 -0.01 -11.16
CA ASP A 204 16.66 1.39 -11.07
C ASP A 204 15.65 2.25 -10.32
N ALA A 205 14.35 2.05 -10.55
CA ALA A 205 13.30 2.75 -9.83
C ALA A 205 13.37 2.50 -8.32
N PHE A 206 13.52 1.24 -7.89
CA PHE A 206 13.65 0.89 -6.47
C PHE A 206 14.92 1.46 -5.83
N LYS A 207 16.07 1.40 -6.54
CA LYS A 207 17.33 1.95 -6.03
C LYS A 207 17.30 3.46 -5.89
N ASN A 208 16.60 4.13 -6.79
CA ASN A 208 16.48 5.58 -6.82
C ASN A 208 15.26 6.08 -6.04
N GLY A 209 14.51 5.20 -5.37
CA GLY A 209 13.44 5.58 -4.45
C GLY A 209 14.00 6.26 -3.20
N PHE A 210 13.31 7.26 -2.69
CA PHE A 210 13.71 7.95 -1.47
C PHE A 210 13.62 7.00 -0.26
N GLN A 211 14.71 6.93 0.50
CA GLN A 211 14.77 6.25 1.79
C GLN A 211 15.45 7.17 2.80
N GLY A 212 14.82 7.41 3.92
CA GLY A 212 15.37 8.28 4.95
C GLY A 212 14.32 9.16 5.60
N ILE A 213 14.71 10.30 6.11
CA ILE A 213 13.82 11.23 6.78
C ILE A 213 13.61 12.45 5.88
N LEU A 214 12.34 12.72 5.55
CA LEU A 214 11.93 13.89 4.79
C LEU A 214 10.82 14.61 5.57
N ASN A 215 11.07 15.89 5.90
CA ASN A 215 10.13 16.73 6.66
C ASN A 215 9.71 16.15 8.02
N GLY A 216 10.58 15.36 8.65
CA GLY A 216 10.37 14.74 9.94
C GLY A 216 9.53 13.45 9.94
N VAL A 217 9.32 12.88 8.73
CA VAL A 217 8.64 11.60 8.48
C VAL A 217 9.64 10.61 7.93
#